data_99ffcc1fa0d618206dd7d6bf06251b4b
#
_entry.id   99ffcc1fa0d618206dd7d6bf06251b4b
#
_cell.length_a   1.000
_cell.length_b   1.000
_cell.length_c   1.000
_cell.angle_alpha   90.00
_cell.angle_beta   90.00
_cell.angle_gamma   90.00
#
_symmetry.space_group_name_H-M   'P 1'
#
loop_
_entity.id
_entity.type
_entity.pdbx_description
1 polymer ?
#
loop_
_entity_poly.entity_id
_entity_poly.type
_entity_poly.pdbx_seq_one_letter_code
_entity_poly.pdbx_strand_id
1 'polypeptide(L)'
;TNSHGIFSLNYGARLSYWSWNKEWLFSPRVSLGIIPSFNEDFTFRIATGLYYQAPFYKELRDTVTTGVSTKVRLNRNIKSQRSFQVVLGGDYKFKLMNRPFKFTTEVYYKALSNLIPYNVDNVKIVYYGGNIASGYTTGIDFKIFGEFVEGTDSWISFSLMKAQQKVDGKSFPQATDQRYNLNFFFSDFFPGTTRWKMTLKASIAD
;
A
#
# COMPACT_ATOMS: atom_id res chain seq x y z
N THR A 1 19.25 30.85 19.38
CA THR A 1 19.28 30.33 18.00
C THR A 1 17.85 30.01 17.59
N ASN A 2 17.24 30.88 16.76
CA ASN A 2 15.93 30.60 16.17
C ASN A 2 16.09 29.50 15.14
N SER A 3 15.87 28.23 15.51
CA SER A 3 15.74 27.14 14.57
C SER A 3 14.37 27.26 13.91
N HIS A 4 14.34 27.63 12.63
CA HIS A 4 13.12 27.56 11.85
C HIS A 4 12.89 26.11 11.46
N GLY A 5 11.65 25.61 11.66
CA GLY A 5 11.27 24.27 11.20
C GLY A 5 11.44 24.15 9.67
N ILE A 6 11.77 22.96 9.20
CA ILE A 6 11.96 22.68 7.77
C ILE A 6 10.65 22.14 7.19
N PHE A 7 10.17 22.78 6.14
CA PHE A 7 9.01 22.34 5.37
C PHE A 7 9.46 21.85 3.99
N SER A 8 8.98 20.70 3.58
CA SER A 8 9.16 20.18 2.24
C SER A 8 7.82 19.90 1.59
N LEU A 9 7.55 20.52 0.46
CA LEU A 9 6.34 20.29 -0.33
C LEU A 9 6.72 19.61 -1.64
N ASN A 10 6.15 18.44 -1.90
CA ASN A 10 6.27 17.75 -3.18
C ASN A 10 4.87 17.64 -3.80
N TYR A 11 4.77 18.04 -5.04
CA TYR A 11 3.53 17.92 -5.81
C TYR A 11 3.82 17.45 -7.22
N GLY A 12 2.84 16.81 -7.81
CA GLY A 12 2.97 16.32 -9.17
C GLY A 12 1.66 15.81 -9.71
N ALA A 13 1.62 15.63 -11.00
CA ALA A 13 0.48 15.03 -11.68
C ALA A 13 0.97 14.10 -12.78
N ARG A 14 0.23 13.02 -13.00
CA ARG A 14 0.42 12.13 -14.14
C ARG A 14 -0.84 12.13 -14.98
N LEU A 15 -0.68 12.34 -16.28
CA LEU A 15 -1.72 12.16 -17.28
C LEU A 15 -1.42 10.91 -18.09
N SER A 16 -2.38 10.01 -18.20
CA SER A 16 -2.27 8.79 -19.00
C SER A 16 -3.51 8.64 -19.86
N TYR A 17 -3.35 8.08 -21.05
CA TYR A 17 -4.46 7.75 -21.94
C TYR A 17 -4.53 6.25 -22.11
N TRP A 18 -5.71 5.68 -21.79
CA TRP A 18 -5.97 4.26 -21.99
C TRP A 18 -6.83 4.09 -23.25
N SER A 19 -6.20 3.58 -24.31
CA SER A 19 -6.77 3.54 -25.66
C SER A 19 -7.95 2.56 -25.80
N TRP A 20 -8.05 1.55 -24.94
CA TRP A 20 -9.08 0.53 -25.02
C TRP A 20 -10.50 1.10 -24.92
N ASN A 21 -10.75 1.95 -23.92
CA ASN A 21 -12.03 2.63 -23.67
C ASN A 21 -11.95 4.15 -23.92
N LYS A 22 -10.84 4.66 -24.46
CA LYS A 22 -10.58 6.07 -24.74
C LYS A 22 -10.64 6.97 -23.50
N GLU A 23 -10.12 6.46 -22.36
CA GLU A 23 -10.18 7.13 -21.06
C GLU A 23 -8.90 7.91 -20.77
N TRP A 24 -9.06 9.19 -20.38
CA TRP A 24 -7.97 10.02 -19.85
C TRP A 24 -7.93 9.89 -18.34
N LEU A 25 -6.76 9.57 -17.80
CA LEU A 25 -6.53 9.28 -16.39
C LEU A 25 -5.60 10.36 -15.81
N PHE A 26 -6.18 11.26 -15.02
CA PHE A 26 -5.45 12.33 -14.36
C PHE A 26 -5.20 11.99 -12.89
N SER A 27 -3.94 11.84 -12.51
CA SER A 27 -3.49 11.36 -11.19
C SER A 27 -2.66 12.44 -10.47
N PRO A 28 -3.28 13.41 -9.81
CA PRO A 28 -2.60 14.41 -8.99
C PRO A 28 -2.12 13.79 -7.68
N ARG A 29 -1.00 14.29 -7.15
CA ARG A 29 -0.40 13.86 -5.88
C ARG A 29 0.23 15.06 -5.20
N VAL A 30 0.11 15.10 -3.88
CA VAL A 30 0.78 16.08 -3.05
C VAL A 30 1.26 15.43 -1.76
N SER A 31 2.42 15.83 -1.30
CA SER A 31 2.93 15.45 0.01
C SER A 31 3.64 16.62 0.67
N LEU A 32 3.44 16.72 1.97
CA LEU A 32 4.05 17.72 2.84
C LEU A 32 4.86 16.98 3.91
N GLY A 33 6.11 17.36 4.09
CA GLY A 33 6.98 16.94 5.18
C GLY A 33 7.29 18.12 6.10
N ILE A 34 7.28 17.88 7.39
CA ILE A 34 7.53 18.91 8.42
C ILE A 34 8.53 18.34 9.43
N ILE A 35 9.65 19.03 9.59
CA ILE A 35 10.57 18.84 10.71
C ILE A 35 10.35 20.02 11.65
N PRO A 36 9.80 19.80 12.86
CA PRO A 36 9.47 20.90 13.76
C PRO A 36 10.72 21.54 14.34
N SER A 37 10.66 22.87 14.60
CA SER A 37 11.77 23.61 15.15
C SER A 37 12.10 23.28 16.61
N PHE A 38 11.15 22.67 17.34
CA PHE A 38 11.35 22.29 18.74
C PHE A 38 12.17 21.02 18.92
N ASN A 39 12.18 20.13 17.91
CA ASN A 39 12.99 18.90 17.92
C ASN A 39 13.16 18.34 16.50
N GLU A 40 14.37 18.31 15.99
CA GLU A 40 14.73 17.83 14.65
C GLU A 40 14.71 16.30 14.53
N ASP A 41 14.59 15.58 15.63
CA ASP A 41 14.46 14.11 15.62
C ASP A 41 13.08 13.65 15.15
N PHE A 42 12.07 14.57 15.19
CA PHE A 42 10.74 14.29 14.68
C PHE A 42 10.61 14.72 13.22
N THR A 43 9.93 13.90 12.44
CA THR A 43 9.50 14.27 11.08
C THR A 43 8.04 13.84 10.92
N PHE A 44 7.18 14.76 10.54
CA PHE A 44 5.77 14.49 10.21
C PHE A 44 5.56 14.56 8.72
N ARG A 45 4.72 13.69 8.20
CA ARG A 45 4.39 13.61 6.77
C ARG A 45 2.89 13.49 6.59
N ILE A 46 2.37 14.20 5.60
CA ILE A 46 1.03 13.99 5.06
C ILE A 46 1.14 13.83 3.55
N ALA A 47 0.49 12.83 3.00
CA ALA A 47 0.44 12.62 1.57
C ALA A 47 -0.98 12.27 1.12
N THR A 48 -1.37 12.80 -0.02
CA THR A 48 -2.64 12.45 -0.65
C THR A 48 -2.47 12.36 -2.16
N GLY A 49 -3.30 11.55 -2.79
CA GLY A 49 -3.24 11.40 -4.23
C GLY A 49 -4.38 10.57 -4.80
N LEU A 50 -4.58 10.76 -6.08
CA LEU A 50 -5.51 10.01 -6.89
C LEU A 50 -4.75 9.09 -7.84
N TYR A 51 -5.10 7.82 -7.84
CA TYR A 51 -4.41 6.78 -8.60
C TYR A 51 -5.39 6.02 -9.46
N TYR A 52 -4.96 5.66 -10.65
CA TYR A 52 -5.73 4.84 -11.57
C TYR A 52 -4.94 3.61 -11.99
N GLN A 53 -5.64 2.52 -12.16
CA GLN A 53 -5.13 1.28 -12.71
C GLN A 53 -6.05 0.80 -13.82
N ALA A 54 -5.52 0.78 -15.05
CA ALA A 54 -6.24 0.19 -16.17
C ALA A 54 -6.39 -1.33 -15.94
N PRO A 55 -7.57 -1.90 -16.22
CA PRO A 55 -7.79 -3.33 -16.13
C PRO A 55 -6.83 -4.12 -17.04
N PHE A 56 -6.38 -5.26 -16.58
CA PHE A 56 -5.63 -6.18 -17.44
C PHE A 56 -6.57 -7.15 -18.17
N TYR A 57 -6.05 -7.85 -19.16
CA TYR A 57 -6.82 -8.64 -20.11
C TYR A 57 -7.85 -9.59 -19.47
N LYS A 58 -7.51 -10.23 -18.35
CA LYS A 58 -8.43 -11.15 -17.66
C LYS A 58 -9.65 -10.44 -17.06
N GLU A 59 -9.49 -9.21 -16.58
CA GLU A 59 -10.55 -8.38 -16.02
C GLU A 59 -11.50 -7.84 -17.09
N LEU A 60 -11.03 -7.72 -18.36
CA LEU A 60 -11.84 -7.28 -19.49
C LEU A 60 -12.82 -8.34 -19.99
N ARG A 61 -12.61 -9.60 -19.61
CA ARG A 61 -13.38 -10.72 -20.13
C ARG A 61 -14.76 -10.77 -19.46
N ASP A 62 -15.78 -10.65 -20.28
CA ASP A 62 -17.15 -10.90 -19.91
C ASP A 62 -17.64 -12.20 -20.56
N THR A 63 -18.37 -13.01 -19.81
CA THR A 63 -18.85 -14.31 -20.27
C THR A 63 -20.35 -14.20 -20.56
N VAL A 64 -20.70 -14.20 -21.83
CA VAL A 64 -22.10 -14.18 -22.26
C VAL A 64 -22.53 -15.60 -22.63
N THR A 65 -23.48 -16.13 -21.86
CA THR A 65 -24.12 -17.42 -22.15
C THR A 65 -25.42 -17.20 -22.89
N THR A 66 -25.50 -17.67 -24.14
CA THR A 66 -26.72 -17.60 -24.95
C THR A 66 -27.13 -19.05 -25.28
N GLY A 67 -28.15 -19.55 -24.57
CA GLY A 67 -28.58 -20.96 -24.70
C GLY A 67 -27.45 -21.94 -24.33
N VAL A 68 -27.11 -22.85 -25.26
CA VAL A 68 -26.09 -23.89 -25.04
C VAL A 68 -24.65 -23.42 -25.27
N SER A 69 -24.46 -22.20 -25.80
CA SER A 69 -23.11 -21.72 -26.13
C SER A 69 -22.68 -20.60 -25.19
N THR A 70 -21.48 -20.76 -24.62
CA THR A 70 -20.80 -19.72 -23.82
C THR A 70 -19.73 -19.06 -24.67
N LYS A 71 -19.90 -17.75 -24.95
CA LYS A 71 -18.92 -16.96 -25.68
C LYS A 71 -18.24 -15.96 -24.75
N VAL A 72 -16.92 -15.86 -24.83
CA VAL A 72 -16.14 -14.85 -24.15
C VAL A 72 -16.13 -13.59 -25.01
N ARG A 73 -16.62 -12.48 -24.45
CA ARG A 73 -16.59 -11.15 -25.04
C ARG A 73 -15.71 -10.24 -24.20
N LEU A 74 -14.95 -9.35 -24.83
CA LEU A 74 -14.20 -8.33 -24.13
C LEU A 74 -15.06 -7.09 -23.92
N ASN A 75 -15.23 -6.67 -22.67
CA ASN A 75 -15.99 -5.48 -22.32
C ASN A 75 -15.19 -4.23 -22.66
N ARG A 76 -15.69 -3.42 -23.60
CA ARG A 76 -15.07 -2.15 -23.98
C ARG A 76 -15.54 -0.96 -23.12
N ASN A 77 -16.58 -1.14 -22.32
CA ASN A 77 -17.12 -0.08 -21.46
C ASN A 77 -16.56 -0.11 -20.05
N ILE A 78 -15.62 -1.03 -19.79
CA ILE A 78 -14.96 -1.16 -18.48
C ILE A 78 -14.09 0.07 -18.25
N LYS A 79 -14.13 0.61 -17.02
CA LYS A 79 -13.35 1.78 -16.61
C LYS A 79 -12.13 1.37 -15.80
N SER A 80 -11.15 2.25 -15.75
CA SER A 80 -10.01 2.10 -14.87
C SER A 80 -10.43 2.11 -13.41
N GLN A 81 -9.87 1.22 -12.63
CA GLN A 81 -10.04 1.20 -11.18
C GLN A 81 -9.37 2.44 -10.59
N ARG A 82 -9.99 3.04 -9.58
CA ARG A 82 -9.55 4.32 -8.99
C ARG A 82 -9.34 4.17 -7.49
N SER A 83 -8.24 4.73 -7.00
CA SER A 83 -7.94 4.82 -5.56
C SER A 83 -7.62 6.26 -5.19
N PHE A 84 -8.37 6.83 -4.26
CA PHE A 84 -8.02 8.05 -3.55
C PHE A 84 -7.37 7.66 -2.23
N GLN A 85 -6.18 8.22 -1.94
CA GLN A 85 -5.38 7.82 -0.79
C GLN A 85 -5.00 9.03 0.05
N VAL A 86 -5.06 8.86 1.37
CA VAL A 86 -4.52 9.79 2.37
C VAL A 86 -3.65 8.99 3.32
N VAL A 87 -2.44 9.49 3.57
CA VAL A 87 -1.46 8.89 4.49
C VAL A 87 -0.94 9.97 5.42
N LEU A 88 -0.97 9.68 6.70
CA LEU A 88 -0.33 10.47 7.75
C LEU A 88 0.80 9.65 8.33
N GLY A 89 2.01 10.18 8.36
CA GLY A 89 3.19 9.48 8.84
C GLY A 89 3.99 10.32 9.83
N GLY A 90 4.70 9.63 10.71
CA GLY A 90 5.64 10.23 11.64
C GLY A 90 6.87 9.37 11.81
N ASP A 91 8.03 10.00 11.85
CA ASP A 91 9.29 9.38 12.22
C ASP A 91 9.81 10.01 13.51
N TYR A 92 10.43 9.20 14.34
CA TYR A 92 11.17 9.65 15.50
C TYR A 92 12.54 8.96 15.52
N LYS A 93 13.61 9.75 15.48
CA LYS A 93 14.99 9.28 15.58
C LYS A 93 15.42 9.33 17.06
N PHE A 94 16.02 8.28 17.54
CA PHE A 94 16.50 8.20 18.92
C PHE A 94 17.75 7.32 19.02
N LYS A 95 18.44 7.42 20.15
CA LYS A 95 19.55 6.53 20.46
C LYS A 95 19.13 5.54 21.54
N LEU A 96 19.40 4.27 21.32
CA LEU A 96 19.25 3.20 22.30
C LEU A 96 20.59 2.48 22.43
N MET A 97 21.12 2.31 23.64
CA MET A 97 22.45 1.75 23.89
C MET A 97 23.56 2.45 23.06
N ASN A 98 23.47 3.77 22.91
CA ASN A 98 24.36 4.64 22.12
C ASN A 98 24.36 4.35 20.60
N ARG A 99 23.38 3.58 20.08
CA ARG A 99 23.21 3.23 18.66
C ARG A 99 22.01 3.97 18.05
N PRO A 100 22.02 4.25 16.74
CA PRO A 100 20.93 4.97 16.08
C PRO A 100 19.73 4.04 15.86
N PHE A 101 18.55 4.55 16.24
CA PHE A 101 17.26 3.92 15.96
C PHE A 101 16.30 4.92 15.35
N LYS A 102 15.34 4.41 14.59
CA LYS A 102 14.23 5.17 14.06
C LYS A 102 12.92 4.41 14.26
N PHE A 103 11.97 5.06 14.90
CA PHE A 103 10.58 4.60 14.95
C PHE A 103 9.79 5.32 13.86
N THR A 104 9.04 4.57 13.08
CA THR A 104 8.14 5.08 12.04
C THR A 104 6.73 4.61 12.33
N THR A 105 5.75 5.49 12.22
CA THR A 105 4.34 5.13 12.24
C THR A 105 3.62 5.79 11.08
N GLU A 106 2.67 5.06 10.47
CA GLU A 106 1.85 5.57 9.38
C GLU A 106 0.40 5.12 9.57
N VAL A 107 -0.54 6.05 9.40
CA VAL A 107 -1.97 5.77 9.34
C VAL A 107 -2.43 6.11 7.94
N TYR A 108 -3.20 5.23 7.33
CA TYR A 108 -3.65 5.43 5.96
C TYR A 108 -5.12 5.07 5.77
N TYR A 109 -5.70 5.76 4.81
CA TYR A 109 -7.03 5.47 4.29
C TYR A 109 -7.01 5.53 2.75
N LYS A 110 -7.57 4.50 2.12
CA LYS A 110 -7.69 4.38 0.67
C LYS A 110 -9.15 4.13 0.32
N ALA A 111 -9.79 5.07 -0.36
CA ALA A 111 -11.12 4.89 -0.94
C ALA A 111 -10.96 4.31 -2.34
N LEU A 112 -11.60 3.18 -2.59
CA LEU A 112 -11.51 2.44 -3.84
C LEU A 112 -12.84 2.53 -4.60
N SER A 113 -12.78 2.83 -5.87
CA SER A 113 -13.96 2.92 -6.74
C SER A 113 -13.69 2.29 -8.11
N ASN A 114 -14.76 1.94 -8.80
CA ASN A 114 -14.70 1.23 -10.07
C ASN A 114 -13.95 -0.11 -9.97
N LEU A 115 -14.04 -0.79 -8.82
CA LEU A 115 -13.42 -2.10 -8.65
C LEU A 115 -14.10 -3.15 -9.53
N ILE A 116 -13.31 -4.08 -10.02
CA ILE A 116 -13.75 -5.23 -10.80
C ILE A 116 -13.66 -6.44 -9.87
N PRO A 117 -14.77 -6.88 -9.28
CA PRO A 117 -14.75 -8.00 -8.35
C PRO A 117 -14.47 -9.31 -9.09
N TYR A 118 -13.94 -10.25 -8.34
CA TYR A 118 -13.70 -11.60 -8.81
C TYR A 118 -14.12 -12.61 -7.75
N ASN A 119 -14.39 -13.81 -8.17
CA ASN A 119 -14.60 -14.97 -7.31
C ASN A 119 -13.49 -15.98 -7.54
N VAL A 120 -13.19 -16.78 -6.51
CA VAL A 120 -12.28 -17.91 -6.61
C VAL A 120 -13.14 -19.17 -6.56
N ASP A 121 -13.27 -19.81 -7.70
CA ASP A 121 -13.98 -21.07 -7.85
C ASP A 121 -12.98 -22.17 -8.20
N ASN A 122 -12.87 -23.18 -7.33
CA ASN A 122 -11.99 -24.33 -7.49
C ASN A 122 -10.56 -23.92 -7.95
N VAL A 123 -9.90 -23.01 -7.20
CA VAL A 123 -8.56 -22.45 -7.47
C VAL A 123 -8.50 -21.55 -8.72
N LYS A 124 -9.59 -21.37 -9.44
CA LYS A 124 -9.67 -20.53 -10.63
C LYS A 124 -10.27 -19.17 -10.29
N ILE A 125 -9.56 -18.08 -10.66
CA ILE A 125 -10.07 -16.73 -10.52
C ILE A 125 -11.01 -16.42 -11.69
N VAL A 126 -12.26 -16.08 -11.37
CA VAL A 126 -13.30 -15.66 -12.33
C VAL A 126 -13.66 -14.22 -12.06
N TYR A 127 -13.40 -13.34 -13.03
CA TYR A 127 -13.74 -11.92 -12.94
C TYR A 127 -15.17 -11.68 -13.44
N TYR A 128 -15.88 -10.74 -12.79
CA TYR A 128 -17.24 -10.38 -13.20
C TYR A 128 -17.29 -9.44 -14.42
N GLY A 129 -16.14 -9.02 -14.93
CA GLY A 129 -16.03 -8.26 -16.19
C GLY A 129 -16.68 -6.87 -16.18
N GLY A 130 -16.90 -6.27 -15.02
CA GLY A 130 -17.52 -4.96 -14.86
C GLY A 130 -17.10 -4.23 -13.59
N ASN A 131 -17.19 -2.89 -13.60
CA ASN A 131 -16.88 -2.02 -12.47
C ASN A 131 -18.07 -1.91 -11.50
N ILE A 132 -18.46 -3.00 -10.87
CA ILE A 132 -19.66 -3.09 -10.03
C ILE A 132 -19.37 -3.00 -8.54
N ALA A 133 -18.09 -2.82 -8.16
CA ALA A 133 -17.71 -2.75 -6.77
C ALA A 133 -17.00 -1.44 -6.40
N SER A 134 -17.10 -1.11 -5.14
CA SER A 134 -16.32 -0.08 -4.45
C SER A 134 -15.73 -0.66 -3.18
N GLY A 135 -14.84 0.05 -2.52
CA GLY A 135 -14.25 -0.46 -1.29
C GLY A 135 -13.41 0.58 -0.56
N TYR A 136 -12.79 0.14 0.52
CA TYR A 136 -11.80 0.92 1.24
C TYR A 136 -10.75 0.01 1.86
N THR A 137 -9.58 0.58 2.06
CA THR A 137 -8.52 -0.03 2.87
C THR A 137 -8.04 1.01 3.86
N THR A 138 -7.98 0.65 5.12
CA THR A 138 -7.46 1.51 6.19
C THR A 138 -6.55 0.69 7.09
N GLY A 139 -5.54 1.33 7.65
CA GLY A 139 -4.63 0.64 8.54
C GLY A 139 -3.67 1.58 9.25
N ILE A 140 -2.91 0.98 10.15
CA ILE A 140 -1.82 1.61 10.86
C ILE A 140 -0.62 0.68 10.83
N ASP A 141 0.53 1.26 10.50
CA ASP A 141 1.81 0.57 10.40
C ASP A 141 2.78 1.15 11.42
N PHE A 142 3.53 0.29 12.08
CA PHE A 142 4.61 0.62 12.99
C PHE A 142 5.89 -0.06 12.52
N LYS A 143 7.02 0.62 12.61
CA LYS A 143 8.31 0.05 12.30
C LYS A 143 9.39 0.63 13.21
N ILE A 144 10.19 -0.24 13.81
CA ILE A 144 11.44 0.13 14.47
C ILE A 144 12.56 -0.40 13.59
N PHE A 145 13.44 0.51 13.18
CA PHE A 145 14.63 0.23 12.39
C PHE A 145 15.83 0.75 13.15
N GLY A 146 16.93 0.00 13.16
CA GLY A 146 18.17 0.47 13.78
C GLY A 146 19.24 -0.61 13.90
N GLU A 147 20.34 -0.23 14.55
CA GLU A 147 21.47 -1.09 14.83
C GLU A 147 21.26 -1.90 16.12
N PHE A 148 20.52 -3.00 16.07
CA PHE A 148 20.41 -3.93 17.20
C PHE A 148 21.75 -4.59 17.50
N VAL A 149 22.54 -4.84 16.46
CA VAL A 149 23.95 -5.23 16.54
C VAL A 149 24.77 -4.19 15.80
N GLU A 150 25.88 -3.78 16.36
CA GLU A 150 26.76 -2.74 15.81
C GLU A 150 27.18 -3.05 14.37
N GLY A 151 27.04 -2.07 13.48
CA GLY A 151 27.36 -2.19 12.07
C GLY A 151 26.38 -3.05 11.24
N THR A 152 25.22 -3.42 11.81
CA THR A 152 24.18 -4.17 11.08
C THR A 152 22.81 -3.52 11.21
N ASP A 153 22.08 -3.47 10.11
CA ASP A 153 20.71 -2.96 10.08
C ASP A 153 19.70 -4.08 10.36
N SER A 154 18.82 -3.85 11.32
CA SER A 154 17.75 -4.75 11.65
C SER A 154 16.44 -3.97 11.84
N TRP A 155 15.30 -4.66 11.69
CA TRP A 155 14.02 -3.98 11.88
C TRP A 155 12.90 -4.96 12.28
N ILE A 156 11.92 -4.39 12.96
CA ILE A 156 10.65 -5.05 13.30
C ILE A 156 9.54 -4.15 12.77
N SER A 157 8.56 -4.71 12.09
CA SER A 157 7.36 -3.99 11.67
C SER A 157 6.10 -4.74 12.09
N PHE A 158 5.10 -3.97 12.48
CA PHE A 158 3.77 -4.46 12.82
C PHE A 158 2.73 -3.62 12.12
N SER A 159 1.81 -4.27 11.43
CA SER A 159 0.73 -3.64 10.67
C SER A 159 -0.62 -4.18 11.12
N LEU A 160 -1.58 -3.28 11.26
CA LEU A 160 -3.00 -3.61 11.41
C LEU A 160 -3.74 -3.01 10.21
N MET A 161 -4.50 -3.84 9.50
CA MET A 161 -5.19 -3.43 8.29
C MET A 161 -6.62 -3.98 8.25
N LYS A 162 -7.50 -3.22 7.61
CA LYS A 162 -8.84 -3.65 7.23
C LYS A 162 -9.09 -3.25 5.79
N ALA A 163 -9.39 -4.23 4.93
CA ALA A 163 -9.71 -4.04 3.54
C ALA A 163 -11.09 -4.62 3.23
N GLN A 164 -12.02 -3.78 2.78
CA GLN A 164 -13.40 -4.15 2.51
C GLN A 164 -13.78 -3.76 1.08
N GLN A 165 -14.59 -4.60 0.46
CA GLN A 165 -15.25 -4.26 -0.81
C GLN A 165 -16.76 -4.39 -0.66
N LYS A 166 -17.49 -3.57 -1.41
CA LYS A 166 -18.94 -3.55 -1.45
C LYS A 166 -19.38 -3.87 -2.87
N VAL A 167 -20.21 -4.90 -3.00
CA VAL A 167 -20.82 -5.36 -4.25
C VAL A 167 -22.32 -5.49 -4.01
N ASP A 168 -23.14 -4.88 -4.83
CA ASP A 168 -24.62 -4.91 -4.72
C ASP A 168 -25.15 -4.61 -3.31
N GLY A 169 -24.55 -3.60 -2.65
CA GLY A 169 -24.97 -3.19 -1.31
C GLY A 169 -24.40 -4.05 -0.16
N LYS A 170 -23.82 -5.22 -0.43
CA LYS A 170 -23.23 -6.12 0.56
C LYS A 170 -21.74 -5.88 0.70
N SER A 171 -21.22 -5.90 1.94
CA SER A 171 -19.80 -5.71 2.21
C SER A 171 -19.12 -7.06 2.47
N PHE A 172 -17.95 -7.24 1.85
CA PHE A 172 -17.10 -8.44 1.96
C PHE A 172 -15.66 -8.03 2.24
N PRO A 173 -14.87 -8.82 2.98
CA PRO A 173 -13.43 -8.64 3.05
C PRO A 173 -12.83 -8.74 1.64
N GLN A 174 -11.81 -7.92 1.35
CA GLN A 174 -11.00 -8.12 0.14
C GLN A 174 -10.09 -9.35 0.33
N ALA A 175 -9.69 -9.99 -0.77
CA ALA A 175 -8.77 -11.12 -0.73
C ALA A 175 -7.39 -10.76 -0.13
N THR A 176 -7.07 -9.47 -0.07
CA THR A 176 -5.85 -8.92 0.53
C THR A 176 -6.07 -8.42 1.96
N ASP A 177 -7.23 -8.69 2.58
CA ASP A 177 -7.55 -8.27 3.95
C ASP A 177 -6.74 -9.13 4.93
N GLN A 178 -5.63 -8.59 5.39
CA GLN A 178 -4.81 -9.17 6.45
C GLN A 178 -4.97 -8.33 7.70
N ARG A 179 -5.61 -8.88 8.73
CA ARG A 179 -5.92 -8.13 9.95
C ARG A 179 -4.69 -7.68 10.69
N TYR A 180 -3.67 -8.52 10.71
CA TYR A 180 -2.37 -8.18 11.27
C TYR A 180 -1.25 -8.81 10.46
N ASN A 181 -0.11 -8.14 10.47
CA ASN A 181 1.11 -8.62 9.86
C ASN A 181 2.30 -8.17 10.72
N LEU A 182 3.05 -9.13 11.24
CA LEU A 182 4.28 -8.91 11.99
C LEU A 182 5.46 -9.42 11.18
N ASN A 183 6.41 -8.55 10.89
CA ASN A 183 7.64 -8.92 10.22
C ASN A 183 8.84 -8.58 11.09
N PHE A 184 9.79 -9.45 11.04
CA PHE A 184 11.05 -9.34 11.74
C PHE A 184 12.20 -9.58 10.77
N PHE A 185 13.18 -8.70 10.79
CA PHE A 185 14.42 -8.84 10.06
C PHE A 185 15.57 -8.53 11.00
N PHE A 186 16.41 -9.51 11.23
CA PHE A 186 17.58 -9.39 12.08
C PHE A 186 18.83 -9.76 11.31
N SER A 187 19.86 -8.94 11.46
CA SER A 187 21.15 -9.18 10.84
C SER A 187 22.23 -9.13 11.92
N ASP A 188 23.15 -10.04 11.86
CA ASP A 188 24.29 -10.14 12.77
C ASP A 188 25.54 -10.66 12.03
N PHE A 189 26.69 -10.44 12.63
CA PHE A 189 27.92 -11.07 12.16
C PHE A 189 28.00 -12.50 12.65
N PHE A 190 28.64 -13.36 11.86
CA PHE A 190 28.93 -14.71 12.30
C PHE A 190 29.94 -14.69 13.46
N PRO A 191 29.72 -15.46 14.52
CA PRO A 191 30.63 -15.47 15.69
C PRO A 191 32.08 -15.63 15.30
N GLY A 192 32.94 -14.73 15.81
CA GLY A 192 34.36 -14.74 15.56
C GLY A 192 34.86 -14.12 14.25
N THR A 193 33.96 -13.52 13.44
CA THR A 193 34.36 -12.86 12.19
C THR A 193 33.40 -11.74 11.78
N THR A 194 33.92 -10.65 11.28
CA THR A 194 33.15 -9.55 10.66
C THR A 194 33.02 -9.69 9.14
N ARG A 195 33.57 -10.76 8.56
CA ARG A 195 33.51 -11.00 7.10
C ARG A 195 32.24 -11.68 6.66
N TRP A 196 31.58 -12.41 7.56
CA TRP A 196 30.38 -13.16 7.28
C TRP A 196 29.20 -12.56 8.05
N LYS A 197 28.14 -12.20 7.33
CA LYS A 197 26.86 -11.74 7.88
C LYS A 197 25.82 -12.85 7.75
N MET A 198 25.09 -13.11 8.81
CA MET A 198 23.90 -13.94 8.78
C MET A 198 22.66 -13.06 8.90
N THR A 199 21.57 -13.51 8.31
CA THR A 199 20.30 -12.78 8.32
C THR A 199 19.17 -13.73 8.61
N LEU A 200 18.31 -13.35 9.57
CA LEU A 200 17.08 -14.04 9.88
C LEU A 200 15.89 -13.16 9.47
N LYS A 201 14.98 -13.71 8.69
CA LYS A 201 13.71 -13.07 8.37
C LYS A 201 12.57 -13.97 8.80
N ALA A 202 11.61 -13.42 9.56
CA ALA A 202 10.38 -14.09 9.94
C ALA A 202 9.18 -13.20 9.64
N SER A 203 8.04 -13.81 9.31
CA SER A 203 6.78 -13.11 9.06
C SER A 203 5.63 -13.94 9.61
N ILE A 204 4.70 -13.27 10.29
CA ILE A 204 3.47 -13.84 10.81
C ILE A 204 2.34 -12.92 10.33
N ALA A 205 1.36 -13.48 9.67
CA ALA A 205 0.19 -12.76 9.15
C ALA A 205 -1.08 -13.60 9.34
N ASP A 206 -2.24 -12.89 9.46
CA ASP A 206 -3.58 -13.49 9.45
C ASP A 206 -4.16 -13.42 8.03
#